data_7592545e7c43d57cc19f5bb86b058968
#
_entry.id   7592545e7c43d57cc19f5bb86b058968
#
_cell.length_a   1.000
_cell.length_b   1.000
_cell.length_c   1.000
_cell.angle_alpha   90.00
_cell.angle_beta   90.00
_cell.angle_gamma   90.00
#
_symmetry.space_group_name_H-M   'P 1'
#
loop_
_entity.id
_entity.type
_entity.pdbx_description
1 polymer ?
#
loop_
_entity_poly.entity_id
_entity_poly.type
_entity_poly.pdbx_seq_one_letter_code
_entity_poly.pdbx_strand_id
1 'polypeptide(L)'
;LPTHFGPSPQLDDNDGFQHTTVARATSASSGYRTRALLIQRILRLGAPRYPLVLLPTTRGKPCEILHRRPLPLQAASIVMEKMEHLSETLDIQTIRVPAGTIALRDDRIGRRWSVDLPHFLIGRYPVTQAQYAAITGQWPSSNVAAQCPVVNVSWIDAAQFCNMLSKAAGLLDCYEFHGDGTGASLVPESNGYRLPTEAEWEYACRAGTNGPRYGKLGDIAWYRENSGGHTHEVGQKQANDWGLFDTLGNVWEWCADLYDPEVYGSYRVFRGGGWADAERGCLATNRRRSHPTFAIDDLGFRVARSLDARDG
;
A
#
# COMPACT_ATOMS: atom_id res chain seq x y z
N LEU A 1 -7.29 -12.79 65.42
CA LEU A 1 -6.74 -13.93 66.17
C LEU A 1 -7.60 -15.18 65.97
N PRO A 2 -6.99 -16.37 66.06
CA PRO A 2 -6.20 -17.08 65.02
C PRO A 2 -6.79 -18.50 64.73
N THR A 3 -6.21 -19.25 63.82
CA THR A 3 -5.79 -20.67 63.92
C THR A 3 -5.75 -21.32 62.55
N HIS A 4 -4.66 -21.71 62.12
CA HIS A 4 -3.88 -22.93 62.25
C HIS A 4 -4.24 -24.09 61.29
N PHE A 5 -3.15 -24.58 60.68
CA PHE A 5 -2.75 -25.91 60.22
C PHE A 5 -2.93 -26.31 58.75
N GLY A 6 -1.83 -26.49 58.14
CA GLY A 6 -1.19 -27.26 57.15
C GLY A 6 -1.40 -28.80 57.25
N PRO A 7 -0.59 -29.68 56.65
CA PRO A 7 0.33 -29.56 55.52
C PRO A 7 0.02 -30.55 54.35
N SER A 8 0.93 -30.57 53.37
CA SER A 8 1.04 -31.42 52.18
C SER A 8 0.86 -32.95 52.39
N PRO A 9 0.68 -33.69 51.27
CA PRO A 9 1.77 -34.62 50.95
C PRO A 9 2.24 -34.55 49.49
N GLN A 10 3.54 -34.86 49.41
CA GLN A 10 4.26 -35.26 48.18
C GLN A 10 3.72 -36.59 47.66
N LEU A 11 3.78 -36.77 46.34
CA LEU A 11 4.07 -38.08 45.74
C LEU A 11 4.87 -37.86 44.44
N ASP A 12 5.93 -38.63 44.35
CA ASP A 12 6.91 -38.81 43.31
C ASP A 12 6.28 -39.47 42.06
N ASP A 13 6.80 -39.24 40.90
CA ASP A 13 7.62 -40.07 40.06
C ASP A 13 7.38 -39.87 38.56
N ASN A 14 8.49 -39.60 37.92
CA ASN A 14 9.00 -40.15 36.66
C ASN A 14 8.01 -40.48 35.53
N ASP A 15 8.09 -39.69 34.47
CA ASP A 15 8.27 -40.31 33.15
C ASP A 15 8.92 -39.33 32.15
N GLY A 16 9.94 -39.85 31.48
CA GLY A 16 10.82 -39.13 30.61
C GLY A 16 10.17 -38.63 29.36
N PHE A 17 10.41 -37.35 29.07
CA PHE A 17 10.23 -36.79 27.73
C PHE A 17 11.56 -36.25 27.20
N GLN A 18 11.97 -36.85 26.10
CA GLN A 18 13.18 -36.56 25.36
C GLN A 18 13.28 -35.08 24.99
N HIS A 19 14.41 -34.48 25.29
CA HIS A 19 14.83 -33.17 24.81
C HIS A 19 14.97 -33.16 23.29
N THR A 20 14.02 -32.57 22.60
CA THR A 20 14.22 -32.17 21.21
C THR A 20 14.89 -30.79 21.21
N THR A 21 16.15 -30.78 20.84
CA THR A 21 16.99 -29.59 20.69
C THR A 21 16.38 -28.67 19.65
N VAL A 22 15.79 -27.56 20.09
CA VAL A 22 15.39 -26.47 19.17
C VAL A 22 16.65 -25.67 18.83
N ALA A 23 17.17 -25.87 17.65
CA ALA A 23 18.23 -25.05 17.08
C ALA A 23 17.79 -23.59 17.03
N ARG A 24 18.52 -22.72 17.73
CA ARG A 24 18.42 -21.26 17.59
C ARG A 24 18.83 -20.87 16.18
N ALA A 25 17.86 -20.55 15.33
CA ALA A 25 18.11 -19.84 14.10
C ALA A 25 18.34 -18.35 14.42
N THR A 26 19.57 -17.92 14.23
CA THR A 26 20.01 -16.52 14.32
C THR A 26 19.41 -15.71 13.19
N SER A 27 18.87 -14.52 13.54
CA SER A 27 18.60 -13.33 12.75
C SER A 27 18.47 -13.49 11.23
N ALA A 28 17.26 -13.76 10.77
CA ALA A 28 16.83 -13.45 9.41
C ALA A 28 15.86 -12.25 9.48
N SER A 29 16.19 -11.25 8.68
CA SER A 29 15.61 -9.93 8.58
C SER A 29 14.08 -9.83 8.78
N SER A 30 13.65 -8.75 9.44
CA SER A 30 12.27 -8.30 9.70
C SER A 30 11.29 -8.47 8.51
N GLY A 31 11.78 -8.43 7.27
CA GLY A 31 10.97 -8.57 6.07
C GLY A 31 10.32 -9.96 5.85
N TYR A 32 10.97 -11.05 6.30
CA TYR A 32 10.42 -12.40 6.11
C TYR A 32 9.22 -12.71 7.02
N ARG A 33 9.20 -12.17 8.23
CA ARG A 33 8.06 -12.38 9.15
C ARG A 33 6.82 -11.63 8.69
N THR A 34 6.97 -10.44 8.13
CA THR A 34 5.86 -9.64 7.58
C THR A 34 5.27 -10.32 6.35
N ARG A 35 6.11 -10.87 5.46
CA ARG A 35 5.69 -11.63 4.28
C ARG A 35 4.88 -12.88 4.63
N ALA A 36 5.33 -13.67 5.59
CA ALA A 36 4.64 -14.90 6.00
C ALA A 36 3.26 -14.63 6.63
N LEU A 37 3.13 -13.57 7.42
CA LEU A 37 1.86 -13.16 8.03
C LEU A 37 0.87 -12.60 7.00
N LEU A 38 1.35 -11.85 5.99
CA LEU A 38 0.56 -11.33 4.89
C LEU A 38 -0.07 -12.49 4.09
N ILE A 39 0.74 -13.47 3.72
CA ILE A 39 0.31 -14.65 2.96
C ILE A 39 -0.72 -15.47 3.75
N GLN A 40 -0.51 -15.71 5.05
CA GLN A 40 -1.47 -16.45 5.87
C GLN A 40 -2.83 -15.73 6.04
N ARG A 41 -2.85 -14.39 6.05
CA ARG A 41 -4.08 -13.61 6.17
C ARG A 41 -4.86 -13.54 4.85
N ILE A 42 -4.17 -13.39 3.71
CA ILE A 42 -4.80 -13.40 2.39
C ILE A 42 -5.49 -14.75 2.13
N LEU A 43 -4.88 -15.86 2.52
CA LEU A 43 -5.49 -17.19 2.42
C LEU A 43 -6.76 -17.34 3.27
N ARG A 44 -6.88 -16.59 4.38
CA ARG A 44 -8.10 -16.58 5.21
C ARG A 44 -9.22 -15.74 4.61
N LEU A 45 -8.91 -14.74 3.80
CA LEU A 45 -9.89 -13.85 3.19
C LEU A 45 -10.39 -14.33 1.82
N GLY A 46 -9.61 -15.15 1.11
CA GLY A 46 -9.91 -15.61 -0.25
C GLY A 46 -10.35 -17.05 -0.41
N ALA A 47 -10.43 -17.84 0.66
CA ALA A 47 -10.96 -19.19 0.54
C ALA A 47 -12.49 -19.13 0.36
N PRO A 48 -13.06 -19.68 -0.76
CA PRO A 48 -14.49 -19.79 -0.88
C PRO A 48 -15.00 -20.60 0.31
N ARG A 49 -15.92 -20.04 1.07
CA ARG A 49 -16.67 -20.76 2.10
C ARG A 49 -17.55 -21.77 1.39
N TYR A 50 -17.05 -22.98 1.21
CA TYR A 50 -17.96 -24.09 0.87
C TYR A 50 -18.91 -24.25 2.06
N PRO A 51 -20.23 -24.29 1.83
CA PRO A 51 -21.17 -24.52 2.89
C PRO A 51 -20.85 -25.91 3.50
N LEU A 52 -20.68 -25.95 4.81
CA LEU A 52 -20.69 -27.19 5.57
C LEU A 52 -22.06 -27.81 5.36
N VAL A 53 -22.17 -28.77 4.44
CA VAL A 53 -23.34 -29.61 4.35
C VAL A 53 -23.30 -30.52 5.56
N LEU A 54 -24.03 -30.15 6.59
CA LEU A 54 -24.36 -31.03 7.71
C LEU A 54 -25.37 -32.05 7.18
N LEU A 55 -24.87 -33.23 6.84
CA LEU A 55 -25.73 -34.36 6.63
C LEU A 55 -26.33 -34.80 7.97
N PRO A 56 -27.62 -35.05 8.07
CA PRO A 56 -28.26 -35.47 9.32
C PRO A 56 -27.70 -36.84 9.76
N THR A 57 -27.13 -36.88 10.95
CA THR A 57 -26.66 -38.11 11.59
C THR A 57 -27.85 -38.97 11.98
N THR A 58 -28.03 -40.11 11.34
CA THR A 58 -28.84 -41.20 11.86
C THR A 58 -27.99 -42.06 12.77
N ARG A 59 -28.37 -42.07 14.06
CA ARG A 59 -28.01 -43.02 15.11
C ARG A 59 -26.53 -43.24 15.47
N GLY A 60 -26.09 -42.56 16.52
CA GLY A 60 -25.37 -43.22 17.62
C GLY A 60 -23.95 -43.70 17.32
N LYS A 61 -23.11 -42.98 16.54
CA LYS A 61 -21.67 -43.26 16.47
C LYS A 61 -20.84 -42.00 16.86
N PRO A 62 -19.71 -42.16 17.57
CA PRO A 62 -18.88 -41.03 17.94
C PRO A 62 -18.30 -40.37 16.70
N CYS A 63 -18.14 -39.02 16.80
CA CYS A 63 -17.64 -38.14 15.73
C CYS A 63 -16.20 -38.58 15.39
N GLU A 64 -15.98 -39.20 14.24
CA GLU A 64 -14.61 -39.38 13.71
C GLU A 64 -14.08 -38.04 13.24
N ILE A 65 -12.98 -37.60 13.88
CA ILE A 65 -12.21 -36.44 13.41
C ILE A 65 -11.60 -36.83 12.06
N LEU A 66 -12.20 -36.36 10.97
CA LEU A 66 -11.62 -36.48 9.64
C LEU A 66 -10.28 -35.73 9.62
N HIS A 67 -9.19 -36.46 9.76
CA HIS A 67 -7.87 -35.96 9.46
C HIS A 67 -7.87 -35.42 8.02
N ARG A 68 -7.68 -34.10 7.88
CA ARG A 68 -7.50 -33.48 6.56
C ARG A 68 -6.35 -34.19 5.88
N ARG A 69 -6.62 -34.87 4.76
CA ARG A 69 -5.58 -35.44 3.92
C ARG A 69 -4.65 -34.31 3.50
N PRO A 70 -3.32 -34.47 3.61
CA PRO A 70 -2.39 -33.48 3.06
C PRO A 70 -2.67 -33.35 1.57
N LEU A 71 -2.58 -32.09 1.06
CA LEU A 71 -2.69 -31.81 -0.37
C LEU A 71 -1.65 -32.66 -1.11
N PRO A 72 -1.96 -33.21 -2.30
CA PRO A 72 -0.99 -33.87 -3.15
C PRO A 72 0.19 -32.93 -3.37
N LEU A 73 1.44 -33.44 -3.37
CA LEU A 73 2.66 -32.66 -3.51
C LEU A 73 2.62 -31.71 -4.72
N GLN A 74 2.03 -32.14 -5.84
CA GLN A 74 1.85 -31.29 -7.01
C GLN A 74 0.88 -30.12 -6.77
N ALA A 75 -0.20 -30.34 -6.04
CA ALA A 75 -1.15 -29.26 -5.69
C ALA A 75 -0.51 -28.28 -4.71
N ALA A 76 0.29 -28.77 -3.76
CA ALA A 76 1.05 -27.92 -2.85
C ALA A 76 2.09 -27.07 -3.58
N SER A 77 2.81 -27.64 -4.58
CA SER A 77 3.76 -26.90 -5.41
C SER A 77 3.09 -25.78 -6.22
N ILE A 78 1.96 -26.06 -6.88
CA ILE A 78 1.19 -25.07 -7.63
C ILE A 78 0.66 -23.95 -6.71
N VAL A 79 0.23 -24.31 -5.50
CA VAL A 79 -0.22 -23.32 -4.50
C VAL A 79 0.95 -22.44 -4.04
N MET A 80 2.12 -23.03 -3.78
CA MET A 80 3.33 -22.31 -3.41
C MET A 80 3.80 -21.37 -4.51
N GLU A 81 3.87 -21.83 -5.74
CA GLU A 81 4.26 -21.01 -6.91
C GLU A 81 3.29 -19.83 -7.12
N LYS A 82 1.97 -20.06 -7.01
CA LYS A 82 0.98 -19.00 -7.06
C LYS A 82 1.10 -18.04 -5.87
N MET A 83 1.44 -18.54 -4.70
CA MET A 83 1.66 -17.72 -3.51
C MET A 83 2.92 -16.86 -3.61
N GLU A 84 4.01 -17.39 -4.17
CA GLU A 84 5.23 -16.64 -4.44
C GLU A 84 4.96 -15.53 -5.47
N HIS A 85 4.28 -15.85 -6.55
CA HIS A 85 3.91 -14.87 -7.59
C HIS A 85 2.97 -13.79 -7.04
N LEU A 86 1.98 -14.13 -6.20
CA LEU A 86 1.15 -13.16 -5.50
C LEU A 86 1.95 -12.31 -4.51
N SER A 87 2.93 -12.90 -3.82
CA SER A 87 3.80 -12.18 -2.89
C SER A 87 4.67 -11.15 -3.62
N GLU A 88 5.23 -11.50 -4.79
CA GLU A 88 6.00 -10.59 -5.63
C GLU A 88 5.12 -9.47 -6.21
N THR A 89 3.89 -9.78 -6.63
CA THR A 89 2.94 -8.80 -7.16
C THR A 89 2.45 -7.84 -6.08
N LEU A 90 2.33 -8.30 -4.83
CA LEU A 90 1.89 -7.48 -3.70
C LEU A 90 3.02 -6.67 -3.05
N ASP A 91 4.29 -6.88 -3.46
CA ASP A 91 5.44 -6.16 -2.89
C ASP A 91 5.44 -4.71 -3.36
N ILE A 92 4.74 -3.86 -2.62
CA ILE A 92 4.84 -2.41 -2.80
C ILE A 92 6.16 -1.94 -2.20
N GLN A 93 7.14 -1.74 -3.08
CA GLN A 93 8.43 -1.19 -2.68
C GLN A 93 8.26 0.24 -2.20
N THR A 94 8.74 0.53 -1.00
CA THR A 94 8.73 1.88 -0.43
C THR A 94 10.12 2.41 -0.19
N ILE A 95 10.27 3.72 -0.30
CA ILE A 95 11.49 4.47 0.05
C ILE A 95 11.24 5.20 1.36
N ARG A 96 12.21 5.16 2.26
CA ARG A 96 12.21 5.99 3.47
C ARG A 96 12.71 7.38 3.10
N VAL A 97 11.82 8.36 3.22
CA VAL A 97 12.10 9.77 2.99
C VAL A 97 12.56 10.41 4.32
N PRO A 98 13.67 11.13 4.36
CA PRO A 98 14.14 11.79 5.57
C PRO A 98 13.19 12.92 6.01
N ALA A 99 13.19 13.22 7.31
CA ALA A 99 12.49 14.39 7.81
C ALA A 99 13.12 15.68 7.23
N GLY A 100 12.31 16.71 7.06
CA GLY A 100 12.78 18.01 6.56
C GLY A 100 11.64 18.98 6.35
N THR A 101 11.96 20.12 5.74
CA THR A 101 10.99 21.19 5.48
C THR A 101 10.88 21.45 3.99
N ILE A 102 9.66 21.64 3.49
CA ILE A 102 9.40 22.07 2.12
C ILE A 102 8.64 23.38 2.08
N ALA A 103 9.04 24.28 1.19
CA ALA A 103 8.31 25.49 0.84
C ALA A 103 7.39 25.21 -0.37
N LEU A 104 6.11 25.27 -0.15
CA LEU A 104 5.07 25.12 -1.17
C LEU A 104 4.60 26.49 -1.67
N ARG A 105 4.02 26.50 -2.85
CA ARG A 105 3.42 27.72 -3.43
C ARG A 105 2.15 27.41 -4.21
N ASP A 106 1.24 28.36 -4.19
CA ASP A 106 0.11 28.45 -5.11
C ASP A 106 0.19 29.80 -5.85
N ASP A 107 0.72 29.76 -7.06
CA ASP A 107 0.93 30.98 -7.86
C ASP A 107 -0.40 31.61 -8.32
N ARG A 108 -1.52 30.86 -8.30
CA ARG A 108 -2.86 31.36 -8.63
C ARG A 108 -3.34 32.43 -7.65
N ILE A 109 -3.00 32.26 -6.38
CA ILE A 109 -3.40 33.19 -5.29
C ILE A 109 -2.21 33.88 -4.64
N GLY A 110 -1.00 33.69 -5.17
CA GLY A 110 0.23 34.26 -4.64
C GLY A 110 0.62 33.74 -3.25
N ARG A 111 0.05 32.59 -2.81
CA ARG A 111 0.30 32.01 -1.49
C ARG A 111 1.60 31.23 -1.46
N ARG A 112 2.36 31.42 -0.38
CA ARG A 112 3.53 30.61 -0.06
C ARG A 112 3.44 30.15 1.39
N TRP A 113 3.82 28.89 1.67
CA TRP A 113 3.86 28.36 3.03
C TRP A 113 4.92 27.27 3.14
N SER A 114 5.37 27.00 4.35
CA SER A 114 6.31 25.91 4.63
C SER A 114 5.63 24.83 5.45
N VAL A 115 6.03 23.57 5.20
CA VAL A 115 5.56 22.39 5.92
C VAL A 115 6.76 21.62 6.42
N ASP A 116 6.80 21.36 7.72
CA ASP A 116 7.76 20.45 8.34
C ASP A 116 7.22 19.03 8.24
N LEU A 117 8.03 18.14 7.68
CA LEU A 117 7.68 16.75 7.43
C LEU A 117 8.51 15.85 8.36
N PRO A 118 7.89 14.97 9.14
CA PRO A 118 8.60 13.86 9.76
C PRO A 118 9.12 12.93 8.66
N HIS A 119 9.98 11.99 9.01
CA HIS A 119 10.32 10.91 8.08
C HIS A 119 9.08 10.03 7.82
N PHE A 120 8.95 9.56 6.58
CA PHE A 120 7.83 8.72 6.15
C PHE A 120 8.26 7.72 5.06
N LEU A 121 7.42 6.76 4.77
CA LEU A 121 7.58 5.87 3.63
C LEU A 121 6.71 6.34 2.48
N ILE A 122 7.24 6.26 1.25
CA ILE A 122 6.48 6.53 0.02
C ILE A 122 6.76 5.44 -1.01
N GLY A 123 5.77 5.08 -1.81
CA GLY A 123 5.91 4.12 -2.88
C GLY A 123 7.01 4.55 -3.86
N ARG A 124 7.96 3.65 -4.13
CA ARG A 124 9.04 3.85 -5.10
C ARG A 124 8.49 4.17 -6.49
N TYR A 125 7.37 3.56 -6.83
CA TYR A 125 6.64 3.69 -8.09
C TYR A 125 5.20 4.10 -7.83
N PRO A 126 4.48 4.61 -8.82
CA PRO A 126 3.02 4.59 -8.82
C PRO A 126 2.51 3.15 -8.64
N VAL A 127 1.33 2.97 -8.05
CA VAL A 127 0.72 1.65 -7.93
C VAL A 127 0.46 1.07 -9.31
N THR A 128 0.93 -0.16 -9.56
CA THR A 128 0.74 -0.82 -10.85
C THR A 128 -0.65 -1.45 -10.96
N GLN A 129 -1.08 -1.72 -12.21
CA GLN A 129 -2.34 -2.41 -12.48
C GLN A 129 -2.39 -3.78 -11.82
N ALA A 130 -1.28 -4.54 -11.85
CA ALA A 130 -1.19 -5.84 -11.18
C ALA A 130 -1.34 -5.73 -9.66
N GLN A 131 -0.68 -4.76 -9.03
CA GLN A 131 -0.82 -4.49 -7.59
C GLN A 131 -2.25 -4.10 -7.22
N TYR A 132 -2.86 -3.21 -8.02
CA TYR A 132 -4.23 -2.79 -7.81
C TYR A 132 -5.21 -3.98 -7.92
N ALA A 133 -5.07 -4.79 -8.96
CA ALA A 133 -5.90 -5.96 -9.17
C ALA A 133 -5.71 -7.05 -8.08
N ALA A 134 -4.49 -7.24 -7.60
CA ALA A 134 -4.20 -8.20 -6.54
C ALA A 134 -4.88 -7.85 -5.21
N ILE A 135 -5.07 -6.55 -4.94
CA ILE A 135 -5.74 -6.06 -3.71
C ILE A 135 -7.26 -5.95 -3.89
N THR A 136 -7.72 -5.43 -5.03
CA THR A 136 -9.14 -5.08 -5.23
C THR A 136 -9.92 -6.12 -6.05
N GLY A 137 -9.22 -6.95 -6.81
CA GLY A 137 -9.82 -7.84 -7.82
C GLY A 137 -10.25 -7.13 -9.11
N GLN A 138 -9.92 -5.85 -9.30
CA GLN A 138 -10.40 -5.01 -10.41
C GLN A 138 -9.26 -4.57 -11.33
N TRP A 139 -9.58 -4.40 -12.62
CA TRP A 139 -8.71 -3.87 -13.66
C TRP A 139 -9.37 -2.65 -14.32
N PRO A 140 -9.30 -1.45 -13.70
CA PRO A 140 -10.02 -0.27 -14.20
C PRO A 140 -9.39 0.37 -15.43
N SER A 141 -8.09 0.12 -15.70
CA SER A 141 -7.37 0.69 -16.83
C SER A 141 -7.87 0.14 -18.16
N SER A 142 -8.09 0.99 -19.15
CA SER A 142 -8.59 0.60 -20.47
C SER A 142 -7.57 -0.25 -21.24
N ASN A 143 -6.27 0.04 -21.06
CA ASN A 143 -5.19 -0.75 -21.62
C ASN A 143 -4.59 -1.63 -20.52
N VAL A 144 -4.77 -2.94 -20.62
CA VAL A 144 -4.29 -3.90 -19.60
C VAL A 144 -2.82 -4.19 -19.81
N ALA A 145 -1.99 -3.69 -18.89
CA ALA A 145 -0.55 -3.91 -18.86
C ALA A 145 -0.08 -3.97 -17.38
N ALA A 146 0.26 -5.16 -16.92
CA ALA A 146 0.46 -5.48 -15.51
C ALA A 146 1.39 -4.51 -14.77
N GLN A 147 2.50 -4.10 -15.39
CA GLN A 147 3.53 -3.24 -14.80
C GLN A 147 3.32 -1.74 -15.11
N CYS A 148 2.30 -1.37 -15.89
CA CYS A 148 1.93 0.03 -16.04
C CYS A 148 1.21 0.56 -14.80
N PRO A 149 1.27 1.87 -14.52
CA PRO A 149 0.47 2.48 -13.47
C PRO A 149 -1.01 2.15 -13.64
N VAL A 150 -1.73 1.95 -12.54
CA VAL A 150 -3.19 1.92 -12.57
C VAL A 150 -3.73 3.30 -12.85
N VAL A 151 -4.67 3.39 -13.77
CA VAL A 151 -5.39 4.62 -14.16
C VAL A 151 -6.90 4.37 -14.20
N ASN A 152 -7.70 5.39 -14.48
CA ASN A 152 -9.15 5.33 -14.38
C ASN A 152 -9.62 4.98 -12.94
N VAL A 153 -8.90 5.46 -11.95
CA VAL A 153 -9.21 5.33 -10.52
C VAL A 153 -9.50 6.70 -9.94
N SER A 154 -10.59 6.80 -9.22
CA SER A 154 -10.94 8.01 -8.47
C SER A 154 -10.08 8.13 -7.20
N TRP A 155 -10.11 9.30 -6.56
CA TRP A 155 -9.49 9.48 -5.25
C TRP A 155 -10.09 8.53 -4.20
N ILE A 156 -11.40 8.29 -4.29
CA ILE A 156 -12.11 7.36 -3.38
C ILE A 156 -11.61 5.93 -3.59
N ASP A 157 -11.47 5.47 -4.85
CA ASP A 157 -10.93 4.14 -5.15
C ASP A 157 -9.49 3.99 -4.65
N ALA A 158 -8.66 5.02 -4.81
CA ALA A 158 -7.29 5.04 -4.30
C ALA A 158 -7.23 4.98 -2.76
N ALA A 159 -8.12 5.70 -2.07
CA ALA A 159 -8.24 5.64 -0.61
C ALA A 159 -8.75 4.28 -0.12
N GLN A 160 -9.71 3.67 -0.82
CA GLN A 160 -10.19 2.31 -0.54
C GLN A 160 -9.08 1.28 -0.73
N PHE A 161 -8.31 1.38 -1.82
CA PHE A 161 -7.14 0.55 -2.04
C PHE A 161 -6.15 0.65 -0.87
N CYS A 162 -5.86 1.86 -0.37
CA CYS A 162 -4.97 2.05 0.77
C CYS A 162 -5.46 1.31 2.04
N ASN A 163 -6.76 1.38 2.35
CA ASN A 163 -7.31 0.63 3.47
C ASN A 163 -7.25 -0.90 3.25
N MET A 164 -7.57 -1.36 2.05
CA MET A 164 -7.48 -2.79 1.72
C MET A 164 -6.04 -3.29 1.81
N LEU A 165 -5.07 -2.53 1.31
CA LEU A 165 -3.65 -2.83 1.43
C LEU A 165 -3.19 -2.83 2.89
N SER A 166 -3.65 -1.88 3.71
CA SER A 166 -3.37 -1.82 5.15
C SER A 166 -3.87 -3.08 5.85
N LYS A 167 -5.12 -3.48 5.59
CA LYS A 167 -5.69 -4.72 6.13
C LYS A 167 -4.89 -5.96 5.71
N ALA A 168 -4.50 -6.05 4.45
CA ALA A 168 -3.67 -7.12 3.94
C ALA A 168 -2.31 -7.18 4.65
N ALA A 169 -1.70 -6.01 4.94
CA ALA A 169 -0.45 -5.88 5.68
C ALA A 169 -0.61 -6.03 7.21
N GLY A 170 -1.84 -6.15 7.73
CA GLY A 170 -2.10 -6.22 9.18
C GLY A 170 -1.96 -4.90 9.91
N LEU A 171 -2.11 -3.79 9.19
CA LEU A 171 -2.08 -2.43 9.67
C LEU A 171 -3.50 -1.87 9.86
N LEU A 172 -3.61 -0.71 10.50
CA LEU A 172 -4.88 0.00 10.70
C LEU A 172 -5.34 0.70 9.42
N ASP A 173 -6.64 0.86 9.24
CA ASP A 173 -7.21 1.67 8.17
C ASP A 173 -6.81 3.14 8.37
N CYS A 174 -6.43 3.81 7.28
CA CYS A 174 -6.09 5.24 7.30
C CYS A 174 -7.26 6.16 6.93
N TYR A 175 -8.33 5.61 6.36
CA TYR A 175 -9.47 6.39 5.89
C TYR A 175 -10.77 5.90 6.52
N GLU A 176 -11.57 6.86 7.00
CA GLU A 176 -12.97 6.68 7.35
C GLU A 176 -13.82 7.36 6.28
N PHE A 177 -14.64 6.55 5.56
CA PHE A 177 -15.44 7.03 4.44
C PHE A 177 -16.72 7.68 4.92
N HIS A 178 -17.09 8.80 4.29
CA HIS A 178 -18.34 9.49 4.58
C HIS A 178 -19.52 8.68 4.02
N GLY A 179 -20.62 8.65 4.75
CA GLY A 179 -21.79 7.85 4.40
C GLY A 179 -22.53 8.31 3.13
N ASP A 180 -22.26 9.54 2.67
CA ASP A 180 -22.78 10.12 1.45
C ASP A 180 -21.96 9.79 0.18
N GLY A 181 -20.85 9.05 0.34
CA GLY A 181 -19.95 8.68 -0.76
C GLY A 181 -19.14 9.84 -1.34
N THR A 182 -19.13 11.01 -0.72
CA THR A 182 -18.48 12.22 -1.27
C THR A 182 -17.00 12.30 -0.95
N GLY A 183 -16.49 11.46 -0.04
CA GLY A 183 -15.08 11.47 0.37
C GLY A 183 -14.78 10.63 1.59
N ALA A 184 -13.60 10.86 2.13
CA ALA A 184 -13.15 10.24 3.37
C ALA A 184 -12.26 11.21 4.16
N SER A 185 -12.22 11.00 5.48
CA SER A 185 -11.32 11.66 6.40
C SER A 185 -10.15 10.74 6.77
N LEU A 186 -8.98 11.32 6.99
CA LEU A 186 -7.85 10.57 7.54
C LEU A 186 -8.12 10.23 9.01
N VAL A 187 -7.85 8.99 9.38
CA VAL A 187 -7.90 8.53 10.78
C VAL A 187 -6.59 8.96 11.45
N PRO A 188 -6.66 9.81 12.50
CA PRO A 188 -5.47 10.22 13.22
C PRO A 188 -4.67 9.02 13.74
N GLU A 189 -3.34 9.16 13.76
CA GLU A 189 -2.41 8.16 14.31
C GLU A 189 -2.48 6.75 13.68
N SER A 190 -3.16 6.60 12.54
CA SER A 190 -3.14 5.34 11.81
C SER A 190 -1.74 5.07 11.22
N ASN A 191 -1.29 3.82 11.35
CA ASN A 191 -0.01 3.35 10.83
C ASN A 191 -0.14 2.63 9.48
N GLY A 192 -1.29 2.70 8.85
CA GLY A 192 -1.56 2.05 7.57
C GLY A 192 -1.02 2.81 6.37
N TYR A 193 -1.34 2.27 5.19
CA TYR A 193 -1.08 2.94 3.92
C TYR A 193 -2.13 4.01 3.66
N ARG A 194 -1.69 5.11 3.06
CA ARG A 194 -2.50 6.24 2.64
C ARG A 194 -1.94 6.87 1.37
N LEU A 195 -2.65 7.80 0.78
CA LEU A 195 -2.08 8.69 -0.22
C LEU A 195 -1.04 9.61 0.43
N PRO A 196 0.01 10.04 -0.27
CA PRO A 196 0.90 11.08 0.22
C PRO A 196 0.13 12.39 0.37
N THR A 197 0.50 13.20 1.34
CA THR A 197 0.10 14.60 1.33
C THR A 197 0.75 15.33 0.15
N GLU A 198 0.19 16.46 -0.28
CA GLU A 198 0.78 17.27 -1.34
C GLU A 198 2.21 17.70 -0.99
N ALA A 199 2.46 18.02 0.27
CA ALA A 199 3.79 18.38 0.76
C ALA A 199 4.77 17.20 0.73
N GLU A 200 4.36 16.02 1.18
CA GLU A 200 5.16 14.80 1.10
C GLU A 200 5.49 14.44 -0.34
N TRP A 201 4.50 14.54 -1.24
CA TRP A 201 4.67 14.23 -2.64
C TRP A 201 5.71 15.16 -3.29
N GLU A 202 5.57 16.49 -3.14
CA GLU A 202 6.50 17.44 -3.75
C GLU A 202 7.91 17.32 -3.14
N TYR A 203 8.01 17.13 -1.83
CA TYR A 203 9.28 16.94 -1.13
C TYR A 203 10.00 15.70 -1.65
N ALA A 204 9.30 14.58 -1.77
CA ALA A 204 9.83 13.34 -2.29
C ALA A 204 10.18 13.43 -3.79
N CYS A 205 9.36 14.11 -4.61
CA CYS A 205 9.64 14.35 -6.01
C CYS A 205 10.94 15.15 -6.21
N ARG A 206 11.17 16.18 -5.41
CA ARG A 206 12.35 17.03 -5.49
C ARG A 206 13.63 16.34 -5.02
N ALA A 207 13.56 15.47 -4.04
CA ALA A 207 14.69 14.73 -3.50
C ALA A 207 15.94 15.62 -3.24
N GLY A 208 15.72 16.80 -2.60
CA GLY A 208 16.78 17.77 -2.31
C GLY A 208 17.07 18.78 -3.42
N THR A 209 16.48 18.66 -4.61
CA THR A 209 16.67 19.65 -5.68
C THR A 209 15.77 20.87 -5.48
N ASN A 210 16.26 22.06 -5.91
CA ASN A 210 15.51 23.32 -5.84
C ASN A 210 14.78 23.67 -7.15
N GLY A 211 15.06 22.95 -8.23
CA GLY A 211 14.49 23.19 -9.55
C GLY A 211 13.05 22.72 -9.69
N PRO A 212 12.39 23.05 -10.80
CA PRO A 212 11.06 22.55 -11.11
C PRO A 212 11.05 21.05 -11.47
N ARG A 213 12.23 20.48 -11.72
CA ARG A 213 12.48 19.07 -12.06
C ARG A 213 13.78 18.61 -11.42
N TYR A 214 13.88 17.31 -11.15
CA TYR A 214 15.09 16.71 -10.59
C TYR A 214 16.09 16.23 -11.67
N GLY A 215 15.79 16.44 -12.96
CA GLY A 215 16.66 16.07 -14.08
C GLY A 215 16.14 16.61 -15.41
N LYS A 216 16.81 16.20 -16.51
CA LYS A 216 16.37 16.52 -17.86
C LYS A 216 15.08 15.74 -18.19
N LEU A 217 14.02 16.43 -18.62
CA LEU A 217 12.68 15.86 -18.71
C LEU A 217 12.61 14.55 -19.51
N GLY A 218 13.27 14.48 -20.66
CA GLY A 218 13.24 13.27 -21.49
C GLY A 218 13.86 12.04 -20.82
N ASP A 219 14.77 12.25 -19.86
CA ASP A 219 15.46 11.17 -19.15
C ASP A 219 14.67 10.68 -17.91
N ILE A 220 13.81 11.54 -17.34
CA ILE A 220 13.11 11.30 -16.08
C ILE A 220 11.61 11.08 -16.21
N ALA A 221 11.00 11.39 -17.38
CA ALA A 221 9.55 11.42 -17.54
C ALA A 221 9.07 10.86 -18.88
N TRP A 222 7.91 10.21 -18.85
CA TRP A 222 7.08 9.92 -20.01
C TRP A 222 6.03 11.04 -20.13
N TYR A 223 6.07 11.80 -21.21
CA TYR A 223 5.19 12.94 -21.46
C TYR A 223 4.85 12.99 -22.95
N ARG A 224 4.01 13.93 -23.40
CA ARG A 224 3.43 13.97 -24.75
C ARG A 224 4.42 13.71 -25.87
N GLU A 225 5.62 14.29 -25.80
CA GLU A 225 6.59 14.24 -26.88
C GLU A 225 7.34 12.89 -26.97
N ASN A 226 7.30 12.06 -25.92
CA ASN A 226 8.04 10.81 -25.88
C ASN A 226 7.24 9.57 -25.44
N SER A 227 5.97 9.76 -25.00
CA SER A 227 5.14 8.68 -24.49
C SER A 227 4.51 7.79 -25.58
N GLY A 228 4.48 8.25 -26.83
CA GLY A 228 3.74 7.53 -27.87
C GLY A 228 2.21 7.50 -27.66
N GLY A 229 1.69 8.35 -26.78
CA GLY A 229 0.26 8.49 -26.53
C GLY A 229 -0.34 7.48 -25.54
N HIS A 230 0.48 6.88 -24.67
CA HIS A 230 0.03 5.91 -23.66
C HIS A 230 0.92 5.89 -22.40
N THR A 231 0.45 5.23 -21.35
CA THR A 231 1.23 4.92 -20.14
C THR A 231 2.31 3.89 -20.44
N HIS A 232 3.41 3.95 -19.68
CA HIS A 232 4.53 3.02 -19.76
C HIS A 232 4.70 2.24 -18.45
N GLU A 233 5.37 1.11 -18.51
CA GLU A 233 5.75 0.36 -17.30
C GLU A 233 6.54 1.25 -16.35
N VAL A 234 6.30 1.07 -15.05
CA VAL A 234 6.96 1.86 -14.02
C VAL A 234 8.48 1.63 -14.00
N GLY A 235 9.24 2.67 -13.66
CA GLY A 235 10.69 2.54 -13.46
C GLY A 235 11.55 2.51 -14.72
N GLN A 236 11.00 2.81 -15.89
CA GLN A 236 11.77 2.82 -17.15
C GLN A 236 12.57 4.11 -17.37
N LYS A 237 12.28 5.17 -16.62
CA LYS A 237 13.03 6.42 -16.65
C LYS A 237 14.00 6.50 -15.46
N GLN A 238 14.81 7.55 -15.39
CA GLN A 238 15.75 7.74 -14.29
C GLN A 238 15.01 8.11 -13.01
N ALA A 239 15.42 7.48 -11.90
CA ALA A 239 14.96 7.86 -10.56
C ALA A 239 15.52 9.22 -10.15
N ASN A 240 14.87 9.86 -9.18
CA ASN A 240 15.47 10.97 -8.46
C ASN A 240 16.54 10.48 -7.45
N ASP A 241 17.23 11.40 -6.78
CA ASP A 241 18.33 11.09 -5.86
C ASP A 241 17.92 10.24 -4.64
N TRP A 242 16.62 10.14 -4.34
CA TRP A 242 16.10 9.26 -3.29
C TRP A 242 15.60 7.92 -3.82
N GLY A 243 15.72 7.69 -5.13
CA GLY A 243 15.35 6.43 -5.76
C GLY A 243 13.86 6.30 -6.10
N LEU A 244 13.11 7.41 -6.18
CA LEU A 244 11.72 7.41 -6.67
C LEU A 244 11.70 7.58 -8.19
N PHE A 245 10.83 6.81 -8.83
CA PHE A 245 10.60 6.83 -10.28
C PHE A 245 9.24 7.42 -10.60
N ASP A 246 9.10 7.92 -11.83
CA ASP A 246 7.83 8.35 -12.41
C ASP A 246 7.07 9.39 -11.57
N THR A 247 7.78 10.18 -10.75
CA THR A 247 7.17 11.29 -10.02
C THR A 247 6.82 12.46 -10.94
N LEU A 248 7.42 12.51 -12.11
CA LEU A 248 7.07 13.44 -13.18
C LEU A 248 6.75 12.64 -14.45
N GLY A 249 5.61 12.95 -15.08
CA GLY A 249 5.12 12.23 -16.27
C GLY A 249 4.53 10.86 -15.92
N ASN A 250 4.34 10.04 -16.94
CA ASN A 250 3.63 8.77 -16.93
C ASN A 250 2.15 8.96 -16.55
N VAL A 251 1.85 9.16 -15.26
CA VAL A 251 0.50 9.48 -14.78
C VAL A 251 0.53 10.60 -13.75
N TRP A 252 -0.53 11.42 -13.71
CA TRP A 252 -0.84 12.25 -12.56
C TRP A 252 -1.09 11.38 -11.35
N GLU A 253 -0.82 11.91 -10.16
CA GLU A 253 -0.95 11.17 -8.92
C GLU A 253 -1.81 11.89 -7.90
N TRP A 254 -2.87 11.22 -7.41
CA TRP A 254 -3.71 11.71 -6.33
C TRP A 254 -2.92 11.93 -5.05
N CYS A 255 -3.17 13.07 -4.39
CA CYS A 255 -2.70 13.40 -3.04
C CYS A 255 -3.87 13.39 -2.05
N ALA A 256 -3.55 13.27 -0.75
CA ALA A 256 -4.56 13.23 0.30
C ALA A 256 -5.32 14.56 0.49
N ASP A 257 -4.69 15.69 0.12
CA ASP A 257 -5.14 17.03 0.46
C ASP A 257 -6.35 17.49 -0.33
N LEU A 258 -7.18 18.31 0.32
CA LEU A 258 -8.13 19.19 -0.34
C LEU A 258 -7.36 20.32 -1.04
N TYR A 259 -7.80 20.68 -2.24
CA TYR A 259 -7.10 21.70 -3.02
C TYR A 259 -7.28 23.11 -2.45
N ASP A 260 -8.50 23.51 -2.22
CA ASP A 260 -8.92 24.79 -1.65
C ASP A 260 -10.40 24.60 -1.21
N PRO A 261 -10.64 24.19 0.04
CA PRO A 261 -11.97 23.77 0.48
C PRO A 261 -12.99 24.90 0.49
N GLU A 262 -12.55 26.18 0.65
CA GLU A 262 -13.43 27.33 0.65
C GLU A 262 -13.99 27.64 -0.75
N VAL A 263 -13.21 27.35 -1.80
CA VAL A 263 -13.58 27.66 -3.19
C VAL A 263 -14.09 26.41 -3.92
N TYR A 264 -13.49 25.24 -3.68
CA TYR A 264 -13.73 24.01 -4.46
C TYR A 264 -14.32 22.87 -3.63
N GLY A 265 -14.63 23.09 -2.36
CA GLY A 265 -15.23 22.08 -1.49
C GLY A 265 -14.37 20.81 -1.40
N SER A 266 -14.92 19.67 -1.83
CA SER A 266 -14.28 18.34 -1.72
C SER A 266 -13.17 18.04 -2.74
N TYR A 267 -12.83 18.98 -3.63
CA TYR A 267 -11.83 18.73 -4.67
C TYR A 267 -10.46 18.37 -4.09
N ARG A 268 -9.89 17.29 -4.62
CA ARG A 268 -8.58 16.75 -4.19
C ARG A 268 -7.47 17.18 -5.14
N VAL A 269 -6.27 17.31 -4.57
CA VAL A 269 -5.05 17.64 -5.31
C VAL A 269 -4.56 16.41 -6.08
N PHE A 270 -4.00 16.63 -7.27
CA PHE A 270 -3.13 15.68 -7.94
C PHE A 270 -1.94 16.39 -8.60
N ARG A 271 -0.83 15.64 -8.76
CA ARG A 271 0.50 16.15 -9.04
C ARG A 271 1.21 15.34 -10.12
N GLY A 272 2.30 15.88 -10.70
CA GLY A 272 3.30 15.18 -11.50
C GLY A 272 3.22 15.36 -13.01
N GLY A 273 2.06 15.56 -13.57
CA GLY A 273 1.83 15.48 -15.04
C GLY A 273 1.64 14.03 -15.49
N GLY A 274 1.01 13.84 -16.63
CA GLY A 274 0.74 12.56 -17.25
C GLY A 274 1.37 12.40 -18.63
N TRP A 275 1.24 11.22 -19.21
CA TRP A 275 1.74 10.89 -20.55
C TRP A 275 1.20 11.80 -21.65
N ALA A 276 0.02 12.37 -21.45
CA ALA A 276 -0.65 13.28 -22.41
C ALA A 276 -0.23 14.75 -22.28
N ASP A 277 0.48 15.12 -21.20
CA ASP A 277 0.83 16.51 -20.92
C ASP A 277 2.06 16.96 -21.69
N ALA A 278 2.05 18.23 -22.12
CA ALA A 278 3.23 18.90 -22.62
C ALA A 278 4.26 19.11 -21.49
N GLU A 279 5.50 19.41 -21.85
CA GLU A 279 6.62 19.69 -20.94
C GLU A 279 6.25 20.55 -19.71
N ARG A 280 5.44 21.60 -19.91
CA ARG A 280 4.97 22.49 -18.83
C ARG A 280 4.03 21.82 -17.83
N GLY A 281 3.47 20.65 -18.15
CA GLY A 281 2.65 19.83 -17.24
C GLY A 281 3.51 19.09 -16.23
N CYS A 282 4.70 18.66 -16.62
CA CYS A 282 5.59 17.82 -15.81
C CYS A 282 6.56 18.67 -14.98
N LEU A 283 6.05 19.30 -13.94
CA LEU A 283 6.80 20.15 -13.00
C LEU A 283 6.47 19.72 -11.56
N ALA A 284 7.47 19.65 -10.68
CA ALA A 284 7.29 19.33 -9.26
C ALA A 284 6.29 20.29 -8.57
N THR A 285 6.21 21.55 -9.03
CA THR A 285 5.32 22.58 -8.46
C THR A 285 3.93 22.61 -9.10
N ASN A 286 3.71 21.87 -10.19
CA ASN A 286 2.43 21.89 -10.87
C ASN A 286 1.39 21.13 -10.08
N ARG A 287 0.30 21.79 -9.72
CA ARG A 287 -0.80 21.24 -8.95
C ARG A 287 -2.10 21.37 -9.72
N ARG A 288 -2.86 20.29 -9.77
CA ARG A 288 -4.21 20.25 -10.35
C ARG A 288 -5.20 19.72 -9.32
N ARG A 289 -6.46 19.76 -9.65
CA ARG A 289 -7.54 19.33 -8.79
C ARG A 289 -8.68 18.72 -9.58
N SER A 290 -9.40 17.82 -8.95
CA SER A 290 -10.71 17.39 -9.43
C SER A 290 -11.59 16.88 -8.27
N HIS A 291 -12.86 16.63 -8.60
CA HIS A 291 -13.79 16.01 -7.68
C HIS A 291 -13.28 14.60 -7.28
N PRO A 292 -13.46 14.13 -6.02
CA PRO A 292 -12.93 12.85 -5.56
C PRO A 292 -13.48 11.62 -6.28
N THR A 293 -14.55 11.74 -7.05
CA THR A 293 -15.09 10.67 -7.92
C THR A 293 -14.58 10.74 -9.36
N PHE A 294 -13.75 11.73 -9.70
CA PHE A 294 -13.20 11.87 -11.04
C PHE A 294 -12.15 10.79 -11.31
N ALA A 295 -12.20 10.21 -12.52
CA ALA A 295 -11.24 9.23 -12.99
C ALA A 295 -10.97 9.46 -14.48
N ILE A 296 -9.72 9.30 -14.91
CA ILE A 296 -9.28 9.48 -16.30
C ILE A 296 -8.03 8.62 -16.55
N ASP A 297 -7.72 8.40 -17.82
CA ASP A 297 -6.70 7.45 -18.30
C ASP A 297 -5.23 7.91 -18.16
N ASP A 298 -5.00 9.08 -17.59
CA ASP A 298 -3.67 9.57 -17.20
C ASP A 298 -3.56 9.92 -15.71
N LEU A 299 -4.50 9.46 -14.86
CA LEU A 299 -4.54 9.76 -13.44
C LEU A 299 -4.59 8.45 -12.61
N GLY A 300 -3.54 8.25 -11.82
CA GLY A 300 -3.36 7.15 -10.88
C GLY A 300 -2.95 7.67 -9.51
N PHE A 301 -2.11 6.91 -8.79
CA PHE A 301 -1.63 7.30 -7.46
C PHE A 301 -0.42 6.47 -7.03
N ARG A 302 0.30 6.94 -6.02
CA ARG A 302 1.24 6.15 -5.22
C ARG A 302 0.81 6.14 -3.76
N VAL A 303 1.31 5.18 -2.99
CA VAL A 303 1.02 5.10 -1.56
C VAL A 303 2.10 5.78 -0.73
N ALA A 304 1.72 6.21 0.47
CA ALA A 304 2.63 6.64 1.52
C ALA A 304 2.25 5.95 2.85
N ARG A 305 3.13 6.01 3.83
CA ARG A 305 2.88 5.51 5.18
C ARG A 305 3.65 6.34 6.20
N SER A 306 2.99 6.71 7.28
CA SER A 306 3.66 7.33 8.43
C SER A 306 4.49 6.28 9.16
N LEU A 307 5.65 6.69 9.68
CA LEU A 307 6.49 5.83 10.52
C LEU A 307 6.18 6.14 11.98
N ASP A 308 5.99 5.10 12.77
CA ASP A 308 5.87 5.25 14.23
C ASP A 308 7.22 5.66 14.83
N ALA A 309 7.19 6.35 15.97
CA ALA A 309 8.42 6.74 16.70
C ALA A 309 9.31 5.53 17.06
N ARG A 310 8.79 4.29 16.91
CA ARG A 310 9.49 3.02 17.15
C ARG A 310 10.16 2.44 15.91
N ASP A 311 9.90 3.00 14.73
CA ASP A 311 10.49 2.56 13.45
C ASP A 311 11.76 3.36 13.10
N GLY A 312 12.27 4.15 14.05
CA GLY A 312 13.43 5.05 13.96
C GLY A 312 14.77 4.40 14.29
#